data_94ac7d0453948bfb3dc59a06ba6037ab
#
_entry.id   94ac7d0453948bfb3dc59a06ba6037ab
#
_cell.length_a   1.000
_cell.length_b   1.000
_cell.length_c   1.000
_cell.angle_alpha   90.00
_cell.angle_beta   90.00
_cell.angle_gamma   90.00
#
_symmetry.space_group_name_H-M   'P 1'
#
loop_
_entity.id
_entity.type
_entity.pdbx_description
1 polymer ?
#
loop_
_entity_poly.entity_id
_entity_poly.type
_entity_poly.pdbx_seq_one_letter_code
_entity_poly.pdbx_strand_id
1 'polypeptide(L)'
;LSFIMPSASGRAVMMAPLAVALATELGFAENTRARHGLVLAAGWGATIPAFGILPSNVVNMAFVGASEGIHGIGFTYFGYTFLNFPIVGFLGALVVIVLITILFGAKPQPMGKAAMQTGWSSAERRLMGIMLVALAMWMTDSLHGISPAWIALAAALLCVTPGIGILSPSVMTNEVNYGAWLFVAGVIGMGAIANHSGLGGAMGEWLLANIPLTKDGGIVTFYEIFAISAVVGVVTTFPAAPPIVTSFSDAIAQATGWPLESVLLVQVPSWMVYPFPHEAPPVAMAMAVGGVPMREAFRLTSVYFVIGVLIILPLQYPGRENQRRGSEQCCSWCA
;
A
#
# COMPACT_ATOMS: atom_id res chain seq x y z
N LEU A 1 -8.20 -6.25 -9.33
CA LEU A 1 -6.89 -6.92 -9.36
C LEU A 1 -6.19 -6.90 -8.00
N SER A 2 -6.31 -5.82 -7.22
CA SER A 2 -5.62 -5.70 -5.93
C SER A 2 -5.99 -6.78 -4.90
N PHE A 3 -7.19 -7.35 -4.96
CA PHE A 3 -7.59 -8.48 -4.11
C PHE A 3 -7.02 -9.83 -4.57
N ILE A 4 -6.68 -9.96 -5.85
CA ILE A 4 -6.29 -11.24 -6.45
C ILE A 4 -4.77 -11.34 -6.64
N MET A 5 -4.12 -10.20 -6.91
CA MET A 5 -2.70 -10.15 -7.24
C MET A 5 -1.94 -9.35 -6.16
N PRO A 6 -1.21 -10.02 -5.25
CA PRO A 6 -0.60 -9.40 -4.07
C PRO A 6 0.71 -8.66 -4.37
N SER A 7 0.80 -7.94 -5.48
CA SER A 7 1.99 -7.14 -5.85
C SER A 7 1.59 -5.90 -6.64
N ALA A 8 1.70 -4.74 -6.01
CA ALA A 8 1.44 -3.46 -6.68
C ALA A 8 2.40 -3.21 -7.85
N SER A 9 3.69 -3.51 -7.67
CA SER A 9 4.69 -3.39 -8.74
C SER A 9 4.42 -4.36 -9.89
N GLY A 10 4.08 -5.62 -9.58
CA GLY A 10 3.71 -6.60 -10.60
C GLY A 10 2.48 -6.17 -11.41
N ARG A 11 1.45 -5.63 -10.74
CA ARG A 11 0.28 -5.06 -11.44
C ARG A 11 0.66 -3.89 -12.33
N ALA A 12 1.50 -2.98 -11.84
CA ALA A 12 1.93 -1.81 -12.62
C ALA A 12 2.71 -2.22 -13.87
N VAL A 13 3.65 -3.16 -13.75
CA VAL A 13 4.44 -3.69 -14.88
C VAL A 13 3.54 -4.39 -15.89
N MET A 14 2.52 -5.12 -15.46
CA MET A 14 1.57 -5.80 -16.34
C MET A 14 0.60 -4.81 -17.01
N MET A 15 0.08 -3.84 -16.26
CA MET A 15 -0.96 -2.93 -16.76
C MET A 15 -0.40 -1.77 -17.60
N ALA A 16 0.84 -1.33 -17.36
CA ALA A 16 1.41 -0.20 -18.09
C ALA A 16 1.58 -0.46 -19.60
N PRO A 17 2.11 -1.61 -20.07
CA PRO A 17 2.12 -1.93 -21.50
C PRO A 17 0.72 -2.01 -22.12
N LEU A 18 -0.25 -2.55 -21.36
CA LEU A 18 -1.65 -2.60 -21.81
C LEU A 18 -2.24 -1.19 -21.96
N ALA A 19 -1.94 -0.29 -21.03
CA ALA A 19 -2.35 1.11 -21.11
C ALA A 19 -1.71 1.82 -22.31
N VAL A 20 -0.44 1.54 -22.59
CA VAL A 20 0.27 2.04 -23.79
C VAL A 20 -0.38 1.52 -25.07
N ALA A 21 -0.65 0.22 -25.15
CA ALA A 21 -1.33 -0.39 -26.30
C ALA A 21 -2.73 0.21 -26.50
N LEU A 22 -3.52 0.32 -25.44
CA LEU A 22 -4.85 0.94 -25.46
C LEU A 22 -4.78 2.39 -25.92
N ALA A 23 -3.80 3.17 -25.47
CA ALA A 23 -3.60 4.55 -25.91
C ALA A 23 -3.34 4.62 -27.41
N THR A 24 -2.55 3.69 -27.96
CA THR A 24 -2.26 3.60 -29.39
C THR A 24 -3.52 3.25 -30.18
N GLU A 25 -4.30 2.27 -29.73
CA GLU A 25 -5.58 1.88 -30.35
C GLU A 25 -6.62 3.02 -30.32
N LEU A 26 -6.61 3.84 -29.27
CA LEU A 26 -7.46 5.03 -29.15
C LEU A 26 -6.96 6.22 -29.99
N GLY A 27 -5.88 6.04 -30.75
CA GLY A 27 -5.30 7.08 -31.61
C GLY A 27 -4.56 8.18 -30.84
N PHE A 28 -4.19 7.96 -29.59
CA PHE A 28 -3.41 8.94 -28.82
C PHE A 28 -1.93 8.86 -29.19
N ALA A 29 -1.43 9.92 -29.80
CA ALA A 29 -0.03 10.03 -30.21
C ALA A 29 0.92 9.98 -29.01
N GLU A 30 2.18 9.66 -29.25
CA GLU A 30 3.24 9.72 -28.25
C GLU A 30 3.36 11.13 -27.65
N ASN A 31 3.73 11.20 -26.37
CA ASN A 31 3.87 12.46 -25.64
C ASN A 31 2.59 13.30 -25.50
N THR A 32 1.40 12.71 -25.71
CA THR A 32 0.13 13.38 -25.45
C THR A 32 -0.31 13.20 -23.99
N ARG A 33 -1.00 14.19 -23.43
CA ARG A 33 -1.56 14.11 -22.07
C ARG A 33 -2.49 12.91 -21.89
N ALA A 34 -3.31 12.60 -22.89
CA ALA A 34 -4.23 11.46 -22.87
C ALA A 34 -3.48 10.12 -22.70
N ARG A 35 -2.40 9.93 -23.45
CA ARG A 35 -1.54 8.74 -23.32
C ARG A 35 -0.90 8.67 -21.94
N HIS A 36 -0.33 9.79 -21.46
CA HIS A 36 0.24 9.88 -20.11
C HIS A 36 -0.82 9.56 -19.03
N GLY A 37 -2.03 10.06 -19.19
CA GLY A 37 -3.14 9.80 -18.27
C GLY A 37 -3.49 8.31 -18.16
N LEU A 38 -3.55 7.58 -19.28
CA LEU A 38 -3.81 6.14 -19.28
C LEU A 38 -2.69 5.34 -18.59
N VAL A 39 -1.44 5.72 -18.82
CA VAL A 39 -0.30 5.07 -18.16
C VAL A 39 -0.28 5.37 -16.65
N LEU A 40 -0.55 6.62 -16.27
CA LEU A 40 -0.68 6.98 -14.87
C LEU A 40 -1.87 6.27 -14.21
N ALA A 41 -2.99 6.07 -14.92
CA ALA A 41 -4.11 5.29 -14.43
C ALA A 41 -3.71 3.83 -14.11
N ALA A 42 -2.84 3.23 -14.92
CA ALA A 42 -2.31 1.90 -14.66
C ALA A 42 -1.45 1.87 -13.39
N GLY A 43 -0.50 2.79 -13.23
CA GLY A 43 0.37 2.87 -12.07
C GLY A 43 -0.39 3.19 -10.77
N TRP A 44 -1.25 4.19 -10.79
CA TRP A 44 -2.04 4.61 -9.64
C TRP A 44 -3.14 3.61 -9.28
N GLY A 45 -3.82 3.04 -10.27
CA GLY A 45 -4.80 1.98 -10.09
C GLY A 45 -4.20 0.68 -9.54
N ALA A 46 -2.93 0.41 -9.84
CA ALA A 46 -2.17 -0.68 -9.23
C ALA A 46 -1.80 -0.39 -7.77
N THR A 47 -1.68 0.87 -7.36
CA THR A 47 -1.09 1.30 -6.10
C THR A 47 -2.13 1.66 -5.04
N ILE A 48 -3.04 2.60 -5.33
CA ILE A 48 -3.94 3.16 -4.32
C ILE A 48 -4.88 2.13 -3.68
N PRO A 49 -5.61 1.30 -4.44
CA PRO A 49 -6.46 0.28 -3.82
C PRO A 49 -5.66 -0.74 -2.99
N ALA A 50 -4.41 -1.00 -3.40
CA ALA A 50 -3.54 -1.98 -2.74
C ALA A 50 -3.15 -1.59 -1.31
N PHE A 51 -3.02 -0.30 -1.02
CA PHE A 51 -2.71 0.16 0.32
C PHE A 51 -3.80 -0.19 1.35
N GLY A 52 -5.05 -0.24 0.91
CA GLY A 52 -6.17 -0.63 1.77
C GLY A 52 -6.31 -2.15 1.98
N ILE A 53 -5.51 -2.99 1.31
CA ILE A 53 -5.64 -4.46 1.33
C ILE A 53 -4.34 -5.06 1.82
N LEU A 54 -4.35 -5.74 2.96
CA LEU A 54 -3.15 -6.10 3.72
C LEU A 54 -2.06 -6.79 2.88
N PRO A 55 -2.27 -7.92 2.19
CA PRO A 55 -1.20 -8.60 1.46
C PRO A 55 -0.94 -8.02 0.06
N SER A 56 -1.69 -6.99 -0.34
CA SER A 56 -1.67 -6.47 -1.71
C SER A 56 -0.47 -5.58 -2.02
N ASN A 57 0.29 -5.17 -0.99
CA ASN A 57 1.41 -4.26 -1.13
C ASN A 57 2.54 -4.61 -0.15
N VAL A 58 3.78 -4.53 -0.62
CA VAL A 58 4.99 -4.77 0.19
C VAL A 58 5.06 -3.84 1.41
N VAL A 59 4.62 -2.59 1.27
CA VAL A 59 4.62 -1.59 2.36
C VAL A 59 3.76 -2.05 3.53
N ASN A 60 2.56 -2.55 3.24
CA ASN A 60 1.66 -3.07 4.27
C ASN A 60 2.29 -4.25 5.02
N MET A 61 2.96 -5.15 4.28
CA MET A 61 3.62 -6.30 4.88
C MET A 61 4.88 -5.91 5.68
N ALA A 62 5.62 -4.89 5.23
CA ALA A 62 6.73 -4.32 5.98
C ALA A 62 6.24 -3.68 7.30
N PHE A 63 5.11 -2.99 7.27
CA PHE A 63 4.45 -2.45 8.45
C PHE A 63 4.06 -3.54 9.45
N VAL A 64 3.34 -4.57 8.99
CA VAL A 64 2.92 -5.68 9.86
C VAL A 64 4.12 -6.41 10.44
N GLY A 65 5.12 -6.73 9.61
CA GLY A 65 6.33 -7.39 10.08
C GLY A 65 7.11 -6.58 11.11
N ALA A 66 7.18 -5.25 10.96
CA ALA A 66 7.81 -4.36 11.94
C ALA A 66 6.98 -4.30 13.24
N SER A 67 5.66 -4.18 13.13
CA SER A 67 4.76 -4.14 14.29
C SER A 67 4.81 -5.44 15.10
N GLU A 68 4.77 -6.59 14.44
CA GLU A 68 4.92 -7.89 15.09
C GLU A 68 6.32 -8.08 15.71
N GLY A 69 7.37 -7.73 14.96
CA GLY A 69 8.76 -7.94 15.39
C GLY A 69 9.21 -7.02 16.51
N ILE A 70 8.70 -5.79 16.59
CA ILE A 70 9.10 -4.78 17.58
C ILE A 70 8.17 -4.77 18.79
N HIS A 71 6.85 -4.85 18.56
CA HIS A 71 5.85 -4.65 19.60
C HIS A 71 4.99 -5.89 19.89
N GLY A 72 5.14 -6.97 19.11
CA GLY A 72 4.28 -8.16 19.22
C GLY A 72 2.82 -7.93 18.77
N ILE A 73 2.54 -6.84 18.05
CA ILE A 73 1.20 -6.47 17.60
C ILE A 73 1.01 -6.89 16.16
N GLY A 74 0.14 -7.88 15.92
CA GLY A 74 -0.27 -8.34 14.59
C GLY A 74 -1.58 -7.73 14.12
N PHE A 75 -1.76 -7.62 12.82
CA PHE A 75 -3.00 -7.13 12.20
C PHE A 75 -3.62 -8.21 11.34
N THR A 76 -4.94 -8.46 11.54
CA THR A 76 -5.68 -9.38 10.68
C THR A 76 -5.98 -8.76 9.33
N TYR A 77 -6.12 -9.59 8.30
CA TYR A 77 -6.52 -9.14 6.97
C TYR A 77 -7.83 -8.36 6.99
N PHE A 78 -8.85 -8.94 7.66
CA PHE A 78 -10.16 -8.32 7.71
C PHE A 78 -10.15 -6.98 8.45
N GLY A 79 -9.56 -6.93 9.65
CA GLY A 79 -9.46 -5.71 10.46
C GLY A 79 -8.74 -4.58 9.72
N TYR A 80 -7.58 -4.88 9.15
CA TYR A 80 -6.81 -3.91 8.38
C TYR A 80 -7.57 -3.44 7.14
N THR A 81 -8.11 -4.37 6.35
CA THR A 81 -8.79 -4.05 5.09
C THR A 81 -10.09 -3.30 5.32
N PHE A 82 -10.89 -3.72 6.30
CA PHE A 82 -12.13 -3.03 6.65
C PHE A 82 -11.90 -1.58 7.10
N LEU A 83 -10.82 -1.34 7.84
CA LEU A 83 -10.47 0.00 8.32
C LEU A 83 -9.94 0.92 7.21
N ASN A 84 -9.13 0.39 6.29
CA ASN A 84 -8.40 1.20 5.32
C ASN A 84 -9.04 1.24 3.93
N PHE A 85 -9.60 0.11 3.46
CA PHE A 85 -10.04 0.00 2.07
C PHE A 85 -11.21 0.94 1.72
N PRO A 86 -12.28 1.11 2.54
CA PRO A 86 -13.42 1.93 2.15
C PRO A 86 -13.04 3.38 1.83
N ILE A 87 -12.22 3.99 2.65
CA ILE A 87 -11.85 5.40 2.51
C ILE A 87 -10.58 5.53 1.64
N VAL A 88 -9.46 5.00 2.10
CA VAL A 88 -8.19 5.25 1.41
C VAL A 88 -8.08 4.43 0.14
N GLY A 89 -8.50 3.16 0.16
CA GLY A 89 -8.45 2.29 -1.01
C GLY A 89 -9.49 2.65 -2.06
N PHE A 90 -10.78 2.62 -1.71
CA PHE A 90 -11.87 2.79 -2.66
C PHE A 90 -12.14 4.26 -3.00
N LEU A 91 -12.37 5.11 -2.00
CA LEU A 91 -12.58 6.55 -2.25
C LEU A 91 -11.33 7.18 -2.85
N GLY A 92 -10.14 6.82 -2.38
CA GLY A 92 -8.87 7.25 -2.97
C GLY A 92 -8.76 6.87 -4.45
N ALA A 93 -9.16 5.66 -4.84
CA ALA A 93 -9.20 5.25 -6.24
C ALA A 93 -10.20 6.07 -7.07
N LEU A 94 -11.40 6.36 -6.53
CA LEU A 94 -12.37 7.23 -7.20
C LEU A 94 -11.81 8.64 -7.42
N VAL A 95 -11.14 9.21 -6.42
CA VAL A 95 -10.47 10.51 -6.55
C VAL A 95 -9.43 10.48 -7.67
N VAL A 96 -8.62 9.42 -7.76
CA VAL A 96 -7.64 9.26 -8.84
C VAL A 96 -8.30 9.19 -10.20
N ILE A 97 -9.39 8.43 -10.35
CA ILE A 97 -10.15 8.35 -11.62
C ILE A 97 -10.65 9.73 -12.02
N VAL A 98 -11.26 10.47 -11.10
CA VAL A 98 -11.75 11.83 -11.36
C VAL A 98 -10.61 12.76 -11.75
N LEU A 99 -9.50 12.73 -11.02
CA LEU A 99 -8.34 13.57 -11.32
C LEU A 99 -7.74 13.26 -12.68
N ILE A 100 -7.58 11.98 -13.03
CA ILE A 100 -7.06 11.58 -14.34
C ILE A 100 -7.99 12.05 -15.46
N THR A 101 -9.30 11.89 -15.30
CA THR A 101 -10.26 12.36 -16.30
C THR A 101 -10.26 13.89 -16.46
N ILE A 102 -10.07 14.65 -15.40
CA ILE A 102 -10.02 16.11 -15.46
C ILE A 102 -8.67 16.60 -16.02
N LEU A 103 -7.55 16.05 -15.53
CA LEU A 103 -6.22 16.55 -15.85
C LEU A 103 -5.70 16.06 -17.21
N PHE A 104 -6.12 14.85 -17.63
CA PHE A 104 -5.60 14.14 -18.80
C PHE A 104 -6.69 13.75 -19.80
N GLY A 105 -7.94 14.15 -19.55
CA GLY A 105 -9.06 13.77 -20.38
C GLY A 105 -8.88 14.20 -21.85
N ALA A 106 -9.23 13.30 -22.77
CA ALA A 106 -9.30 13.55 -24.20
C ALA A 106 -10.45 12.75 -24.81
N LYS A 107 -10.93 13.19 -25.96
CA LYS A 107 -11.95 12.46 -26.70
C LYS A 107 -11.28 11.28 -27.42
N PRO A 108 -11.68 10.04 -27.16
CA PRO A 108 -11.15 8.89 -27.89
C PRO A 108 -11.59 8.94 -29.35
N GLN A 109 -10.74 8.48 -30.24
CA GLN A 109 -11.12 8.19 -31.62
C GLN A 109 -11.85 6.82 -31.66
N PRO A 110 -12.72 6.57 -32.65
CA PRO A 110 -13.43 5.30 -32.75
C PRO A 110 -12.45 4.13 -32.81
N MET A 111 -12.56 3.22 -31.84
CA MET A 111 -11.76 1.99 -31.80
C MET A 111 -12.15 1.07 -32.97
N GLY A 112 -11.15 0.54 -33.67
CA GLY A 112 -11.30 -0.67 -34.45
C GLY A 112 -11.77 -1.84 -33.56
N LYS A 113 -12.48 -2.81 -34.13
CA LYS A 113 -12.90 -4.00 -33.36
C LYS A 113 -11.69 -4.81 -32.96
N ALA A 114 -11.29 -4.75 -31.70
CA ALA A 114 -10.29 -5.65 -31.14
C ALA A 114 -10.86 -7.08 -31.12
N ALA A 115 -10.09 -8.06 -31.63
CA ALA A 115 -10.47 -9.46 -31.53
C ALA A 115 -10.39 -9.90 -30.07
N MET A 116 -11.55 -10.09 -29.43
CA MET A 116 -11.61 -10.70 -28.10
C MET A 116 -11.23 -12.18 -28.19
N GLN A 117 -10.17 -12.57 -27.51
CA GLN A 117 -9.93 -14.00 -27.26
C GLN A 117 -11.03 -14.52 -26.33
N THR A 118 -11.80 -15.49 -26.81
CA THR A 118 -12.87 -16.11 -26.05
C THR A 118 -12.40 -17.45 -25.49
N GLY A 119 -12.29 -17.51 -24.17
CA GLY A 119 -12.06 -18.75 -23.44
C GLY A 119 -10.86 -18.69 -22.48
N TRP A 120 -11.02 -19.24 -21.29
CA TRP A 120 -9.99 -19.34 -20.28
C TRP A 120 -9.14 -20.59 -20.50
N SER A 121 -7.82 -20.45 -20.52
CA SER A 121 -6.90 -21.57 -20.56
C SER A 121 -6.95 -22.39 -19.26
N SER A 122 -6.46 -23.60 -19.29
CA SER A 122 -6.41 -24.45 -18.08
C SER A 122 -5.47 -23.86 -17.00
N ALA A 123 -4.43 -23.15 -17.41
CA ALA A 123 -3.51 -22.45 -16.51
C ALA A 123 -4.21 -21.27 -15.81
N GLU A 124 -4.96 -20.45 -16.54
CA GLU A 124 -5.73 -19.33 -15.98
C GLU A 124 -6.79 -19.80 -14.99
N ARG A 125 -7.48 -20.90 -15.28
CA ARG A 125 -8.46 -21.48 -14.36
C ARG A 125 -7.82 -21.97 -13.06
N ARG A 126 -6.63 -22.62 -13.16
CA ARG A 126 -5.88 -23.07 -11.98
C ARG A 126 -5.37 -21.90 -11.15
N LEU A 127 -4.81 -20.86 -11.80
CA LEU A 127 -4.39 -19.64 -11.12
C LEU A 127 -5.57 -18.99 -10.38
N MET A 128 -6.69 -18.84 -11.05
CA MET A 128 -7.90 -18.27 -10.43
C MET A 128 -8.34 -19.10 -9.22
N GLY A 129 -8.30 -20.45 -9.30
CA GLY A 129 -8.62 -21.33 -8.18
C GLY A 129 -7.69 -21.10 -6.98
N ILE A 130 -6.37 -21.06 -7.21
CA ILE A 130 -5.37 -20.80 -6.16
C ILE A 130 -5.62 -19.43 -5.52
N MET A 131 -5.86 -18.40 -6.33
CA MET A 131 -6.10 -17.04 -5.82
C MET A 131 -7.40 -16.90 -5.05
N LEU A 132 -8.48 -17.58 -5.48
CA LEU A 132 -9.76 -17.58 -4.76
C LEU A 132 -9.64 -18.29 -3.41
N VAL A 133 -8.89 -19.41 -3.32
CA VAL A 133 -8.62 -20.08 -2.06
C VAL A 133 -7.80 -19.20 -1.14
N ALA A 134 -6.74 -18.57 -1.64
CA ALA A 134 -5.93 -17.65 -0.84
C ALA A 134 -6.77 -16.46 -0.33
N LEU A 135 -7.62 -15.89 -1.18
CA LEU A 135 -8.53 -14.81 -0.79
C LEU A 135 -9.52 -15.27 0.30
N ALA A 136 -10.12 -16.45 0.14
CA ALA A 136 -11.01 -17.01 1.15
C ALA A 136 -10.30 -17.21 2.50
N MET A 137 -9.07 -17.73 2.49
CA MET A 137 -8.25 -17.88 3.69
C MET A 137 -7.90 -16.52 4.31
N TRP A 138 -7.55 -15.49 3.53
CA TRP A 138 -7.32 -14.14 4.06
C TRP A 138 -8.58 -13.54 4.69
N MET A 139 -9.74 -13.72 4.06
CA MET A 139 -11.01 -13.22 4.61
C MET A 139 -11.45 -13.91 5.90
N THR A 140 -10.94 -15.10 6.15
CA THR A 140 -11.24 -15.93 7.32
C THR A 140 -10.09 -16.03 8.32
N ASP A 141 -9.06 -15.19 8.20
CA ASP A 141 -7.86 -15.25 9.04
C ASP A 141 -8.16 -15.08 10.53
N SER A 142 -9.19 -14.33 10.89
CA SER A 142 -9.69 -14.20 12.26
C SER A 142 -10.22 -15.51 12.86
N LEU A 143 -10.59 -16.50 12.03
CA LEU A 143 -11.10 -17.80 12.49
C LEU A 143 -9.99 -18.81 12.74
N HIS A 144 -8.91 -18.79 11.94
CA HIS A 144 -7.85 -19.79 12.00
C HIS A 144 -6.50 -19.23 12.48
N GLY A 145 -6.33 -17.90 12.58
CA GLY A 145 -5.13 -17.27 13.11
C GLY A 145 -3.86 -17.42 12.26
N ILE A 146 -3.97 -17.92 11.01
CA ILE A 146 -2.80 -18.06 10.11
C ILE A 146 -2.45 -16.70 9.56
N SER A 147 -1.21 -16.26 9.75
CA SER A 147 -0.72 -15.00 9.21
C SER A 147 -0.91 -14.91 7.69
N PRO A 148 -1.35 -13.77 7.14
CA PRO A 148 -1.50 -13.55 5.71
C PRO A 148 -0.24 -13.84 4.90
N ALA A 149 0.94 -13.70 5.49
CA ALA A 149 2.22 -14.00 4.85
C ALA A 149 2.37 -15.50 4.52
N TRP A 150 1.96 -16.40 5.43
CA TRP A 150 2.01 -17.84 5.21
C TRP A 150 1.04 -18.30 4.11
N ILE A 151 -0.14 -17.69 4.06
CA ILE A 151 -1.13 -17.95 3.00
C ILE A 151 -0.56 -17.54 1.64
N ALA A 152 0.07 -16.35 1.56
CA ALA A 152 0.71 -15.88 0.34
C ALA A 152 1.85 -16.79 -0.11
N LEU A 153 2.70 -17.23 0.82
CA LEU A 153 3.79 -18.16 0.53
C LEU A 153 3.26 -19.51 0.02
N ALA A 154 2.24 -20.07 0.68
CA ALA A 154 1.61 -21.31 0.24
C ALA A 154 1.02 -21.19 -1.17
N ALA A 155 0.31 -20.09 -1.48
CA ALA A 155 -0.22 -19.84 -2.81
C ALA A 155 0.89 -19.74 -3.87
N ALA A 156 2.00 -19.05 -3.56
CA ALA A 156 3.15 -18.94 -4.45
C ALA A 156 3.80 -20.32 -4.71
N LEU A 157 3.98 -21.13 -3.66
CA LEU A 157 4.52 -22.49 -3.80
C LEU A 157 3.60 -23.40 -4.63
N LEU A 158 2.28 -23.29 -4.45
CA LEU A 158 1.32 -24.02 -5.29
C LEU A 158 1.44 -23.64 -6.77
N CYS A 159 1.73 -22.38 -7.09
CA CYS A 159 1.92 -21.94 -8.47
C CYS A 159 3.13 -22.59 -9.17
N VAL A 160 4.16 -23.03 -8.43
CA VAL A 160 5.36 -23.67 -8.98
C VAL A 160 5.40 -25.19 -8.72
N THR A 161 4.42 -25.77 -8.00
CA THR A 161 4.37 -27.19 -7.69
C THR A 161 4.12 -28.01 -8.95
N PRO A 162 4.94 -29.02 -9.26
CA PRO A 162 4.73 -29.88 -10.43
C PRO A 162 3.34 -30.55 -10.44
N GLY A 163 2.67 -30.53 -11.57
CA GLY A 163 1.34 -31.14 -11.78
C GLY A 163 0.15 -30.21 -11.43
N ILE A 164 0.25 -29.39 -10.40
CA ILE A 164 -0.79 -28.43 -9.99
C ILE A 164 -0.47 -27.03 -10.53
N GLY A 165 0.79 -26.66 -10.44
CA GLY A 165 1.27 -25.32 -10.75
C GLY A 165 1.12 -24.94 -12.24
N ILE A 166 1.35 -23.68 -12.48
CA ILE A 166 1.25 -23.03 -13.80
C ILE A 166 2.61 -22.50 -14.26
N LEU A 167 3.57 -22.45 -13.35
CA LEU A 167 4.91 -21.92 -13.55
C LEU A 167 5.96 -23.04 -13.40
N SER A 168 7.06 -22.90 -14.16
CA SER A 168 8.23 -23.78 -13.95
C SER A 168 8.90 -23.45 -12.61
N PRO A 169 9.42 -24.46 -11.88
CA PRO A 169 10.23 -24.22 -10.67
C PRO A 169 11.43 -23.29 -10.89
N SER A 170 11.96 -23.20 -12.11
CA SER A 170 13.04 -22.27 -12.47
C SER A 170 12.67 -20.78 -12.30
N VAL A 171 11.39 -20.45 -12.24
CA VAL A 171 10.91 -19.07 -11.93
C VAL A 171 11.41 -18.64 -10.56
N MET A 172 11.48 -19.55 -9.59
CA MET A 172 11.98 -19.25 -8.24
C MET A 172 13.43 -18.78 -8.24
N THR A 173 14.26 -19.28 -9.16
CA THR A 173 15.68 -18.90 -9.24
C THR A 173 15.95 -17.74 -10.18
N ASN A 174 15.15 -17.59 -11.24
CA ASN A 174 15.48 -16.68 -12.34
C ASN A 174 14.61 -15.41 -12.35
N GLU A 175 13.36 -15.48 -11.85
CA GLU A 175 12.39 -14.41 -11.99
C GLU A 175 12.08 -13.70 -10.65
N VAL A 176 12.32 -14.37 -9.51
CA VAL A 176 12.08 -13.78 -8.21
C VAL A 176 13.12 -12.72 -7.88
N ASN A 177 12.67 -11.51 -7.57
CA ASN A 177 13.55 -10.42 -7.14
C ASN A 177 13.95 -10.57 -5.66
N TYR A 178 14.91 -11.44 -5.40
CA TYR A 178 15.45 -11.64 -4.05
C TYR A 178 16.12 -10.39 -3.47
N GLY A 179 16.63 -9.48 -4.31
CA GLY A 179 17.19 -8.21 -3.87
C GLY A 179 16.14 -7.33 -3.17
N ALA A 180 14.93 -7.27 -3.72
CA ALA A 180 13.82 -6.54 -3.08
C ALA A 180 13.39 -7.19 -1.75
N TRP A 181 13.36 -8.52 -1.69
CA TRP A 181 13.04 -9.25 -0.46
C TRP A 181 14.10 -9.04 0.61
N LEU A 182 15.40 -9.16 0.28
CA LEU A 182 16.51 -8.90 1.20
C LEU A 182 16.53 -7.45 1.68
N PHE A 183 16.23 -6.48 0.80
CA PHE A 183 16.11 -5.09 1.17
C PHE A 183 15.04 -4.88 2.25
N VAL A 184 13.84 -5.40 2.05
CA VAL A 184 12.74 -5.26 3.03
C VAL A 184 13.07 -5.97 4.34
N ALA A 185 13.62 -7.19 4.28
CA ALA A 185 14.06 -7.92 5.48
C ALA A 185 15.14 -7.15 6.25
N GLY A 186 16.11 -6.57 5.53
CA GLY A 186 17.17 -5.74 6.12
C GLY A 186 16.63 -4.48 6.80
N VAL A 187 15.66 -3.80 6.17
CA VAL A 187 15.04 -2.58 6.74
C VAL A 187 14.22 -2.91 7.99
N ILE A 188 13.44 -4.00 7.97
CA ILE A 188 12.72 -4.48 9.16
C ILE A 188 13.70 -4.83 10.28
N GLY A 189 14.79 -5.55 9.94
CA GLY A 189 15.85 -5.89 10.90
C GLY A 189 16.53 -4.65 11.50
N MET A 190 16.82 -3.64 10.69
CA MET A 190 17.36 -2.36 11.20
C MET A 190 16.39 -1.65 12.15
N GLY A 191 15.08 -1.64 11.82
CA GLY A 191 14.05 -1.10 12.72
C GLY A 191 14.02 -1.83 14.07
N ALA A 192 14.08 -3.16 14.06
CA ALA A 192 14.14 -3.98 15.27
C ALA A 192 15.42 -3.72 16.09
N ILE A 193 16.58 -3.64 15.43
CA ILE A 193 17.86 -3.29 16.08
C ILE A 193 17.80 -1.89 16.67
N ALA A 194 17.27 -0.90 15.94
CA ALA A 194 17.13 0.46 16.43
C ALA A 194 16.28 0.53 17.70
N ASN A 195 15.16 -0.23 17.72
CA ASN A 195 14.34 -0.33 18.94
C ASN A 195 15.10 -1.02 20.08
N HIS A 196 15.70 -2.18 19.83
CA HIS A 196 16.39 -2.97 20.87
C HIS A 196 17.66 -2.29 21.42
N SER A 197 18.37 -1.52 20.61
CA SER A 197 19.56 -0.74 21.02
C SER A 197 19.22 0.53 21.81
N GLY A 198 17.96 0.89 21.92
CA GLY A 198 17.52 2.15 22.52
C GLY A 198 17.57 3.36 21.57
N LEU A 199 18.06 3.18 20.34
CA LEU A 199 18.11 4.26 19.35
C LEU A 199 16.70 4.77 19.02
N GLY A 200 15.72 3.86 18.89
CA GLY A 200 14.31 4.22 18.68
C GLY A 200 13.77 5.10 19.81
N GLY A 201 14.11 4.77 21.07
CA GLY A 201 13.80 5.60 22.23
C GLY A 201 14.46 6.97 22.18
N ALA A 202 15.77 7.03 21.91
CA ALA A 202 16.50 8.30 21.77
C ALA A 202 15.97 9.17 20.63
N MET A 203 15.60 8.58 19.50
CA MET A 203 14.91 9.28 18.40
C MET A 203 13.55 9.80 18.82
N GLY A 204 12.81 9.01 19.60
CA GLY A 204 11.53 9.41 20.18
C GLY A 204 11.68 10.59 21.14
N GLU A 205 12.64 10.55 22.07
CA GLU A 205 12.94 11.65 22.99
C GLU A 205 13.34 12.92 22.24
N TRP A 206 14.20 12.80 21.23
CA TRP A 206 14.57 13.95 20.39
C TRP A 206 13.34 14.53 19.66
N LEU A 207 12.51 13.68 19.10
CA LEU A 207 11.28 14.08 18.42
C LEU A 207 10.35 14.84 19.36
N LEU A 208 10.13 14.31 20.58
CA LEU A 208 9.29 14.93 21.59
C LEU A 208 9.86 16.25 22.13
N ALA A 209 11.19 16.37 22.20
CA ALA A 209 11.84 17.62 22.60
C ALA A 209 11.72 18.74 21.56
N ASN A 210 11.58 18.39 20.27
CA ASN A 210 11.59 19.35 19.17
C ASN A 210 10.23 19.52 18.49
N ILE A 211 9.33 18.54 18.61
CA ILE A 211 8.00 18.57 18.01
C ILE A 211 6.96 18.43 19.14
N PRO A 212 6.29 19.53 19.52
CA PRO A 212 5.24 19.45 20.54
C PRO A 212 4.06 18.66 20.02
N LEU A 213 3.84 17.44 20.55
CA LEU A 213 2.68 16.63 20.26
C LEU A 213 1.53 16.97 21.19
N THR A 214 0.35 17.11 20.63
CA THR A 214 -0.85 17.44 21.39
C THR A 214 -1.37 16.20 22.11
N LYS A 215 -1.40 16.25 23.44
CA LYS A 215 -1.96 15.17 24.25
C LYS A 215 -3.48 15.16 24.09
N ASP A 216 -4.03 13.98 23.77
CA ASP A 216 -5.48 13.75 23.58
C ASP A 216 -6.15 14.73 22.59
N GLY A 217 -5.39 15.31 21.67
CA GLY A 217 -5.84 16.35 20.74
C GLY A 217 -6.76 15.87 19.60
N GLY A 218 -7.22 14.63 19.63
CA GLY A 218 -8.16 14.10 18.65
C GLY A 218 -7.62 14.19 17.22
N ILE A 219 -8.31 14.93 16.36
CA ILE A 219 -7.91 15.07 14.94
C ILE A 219 -6.56 15.80 14.78
N VAL A 220 -6.19 16.68 15.70
CA VAL A 220 -4.88 17.36 15.67
C VAL A 220 -3.77 16.36 15.86
N THR A 221 -3.85 15.52 16.90
CA THR A 221 -2.89 14.43 17.14
C THR A 221 -2.81 13.47 15.94
N PHE A 222 -3.95 13.16 15.31
CA PHE A 222 -3.97 12.35 14.09
C PHE A 222 -3.12 12.96 12.97
N TYR A 223 -3.27 14.27 12.72
CA TYR A 223 -2.47 14.97 11.71
C TYR A 223 -1.00 15.11 12.09
N GLU A 224 -0.69 15.27 13.36
CA GLU A 224 0.70 15.31 13.85
C GLU A 224 1.42 13.98 13.59
N ILE A 225 0.80 12.86 13.94
CA ILE A 225 1.34 11.51 13.67
C ILE A 225 1.46 11.25 12.16
N PHE A 226 0.43 11.63 11.40
CA PHE A 226 0.48 11.56 9.94
C PHE A 226 1.65 12.36 9.38
N ALA A 227 1.85 13.60 9.83
CA ALA A 227 2.91 14.48 9.33
C ALA A 227 4.31 13.92 9.63
N ILE A 228 4.54 13.40 10.84
CA ILE A 228 5.80 12.74 11.20
C ILE A 228 6.07 11.56 10.26
N SER A 229 5.09 10.70 10.07
CA SER A 229 5.20 9.53 9.21
C SER A 229 5.40 9.90 7.74
N ALA A 230 4.72 10.95 7.27
CA ALA A 230 4.86 11.47 5.91
C ALA A 230 6.27 12.04 5.66
N VAL A 231 6.83 12.80 6.61
CA VAL A 231 8.20 13.32 6.52
C VAL A 231 9.21 12.18 6.41
N VAL A 232 9.06 11.13 7.21
CA VAL A 232 9.92 9.93 7.09
C VAL A 232 9.74 9.28 5.71
N GLY A 233 8.52 9.20 5.18
CA GLY A 233 8.22 8.68 3.85
C GLY A 233 8.92 9.44 2.74
N VAL A 234 8.91 10.78 2.80
CA VAL A 234 9.56 11.66 1.80
C VAL A 234 11.08 11.45 1.77
N VAL A 235 11.70 11.29 2.94
CA VAL A 235 13.17 11.13 3.08
C VAL A 235 13.62 9.71 2.72
N THR A 236 12.73 8.73 2.84
CA THR A 236 13.03 7.33 2.62
C THR A 236 12.28 6.77 1.39
N THR A 237 11.88 5.52 1.45
CA THR A 237 10.98 4.90 0.48
C THR A 237 9.82 4.24 1.23
N PHE A 238 8.71 4.01 0.57
CA PHE A 238 7.55 3.39 1.21
C PHE A 238 7.85 2.09 1.96
N PRO A 239 8.64 1.12 1.44
CA PRO A 239 8.97 -0.07 2.21
C PRO A 239 9.82 0.20 3.45
N ALA A 240 10.58 1.29 3.48
CA ALA A 240 11.48 1.63 4.58
C ALA A 240 10.82 2.49 5.67
N ALA A 241 9.87 3.32 5.32
CA ALA A 241 9.21 4.23 6.26
C ALA A 241 8.50 3.53 7.44
N PRO A 242 7.68 2.48 7.22
CA PRO A 242 6.95 1.83 8.32
C PRO A 242 7.84 1.26 9.42
N PRO A 243 8.90 0.48 9.14
CA PRO A 243 9.79 -0.02 10.19
C PRO A 243 10.46 1.09 11.00
N ILE A 244 10.82 2.20 10.34
CA ILE A 244 11.43 3.35 10.99
C ILE A 244 10.44 4.02 11.95
N VAL A 245 9.24 4.36 11.48
CA VAL A 245 8.21 5.01 12.31
C VAL A 245 7.77 4.08 13.44
N THR A 246 7.62 2.78 13.17
CA THR A 246 7.26 1.79 14.17
C THR A 246 8.27 1.74 15.32
N SER A 247 9.58 1.91 15.06
CA SER A 247 10.62 1.82 16.07
C SER A 247 10.52 2.88 17.17
N PHE A 248 9.85 4.02 16.96
CA PHE A 248 9.61 5.07 17.94
C PHE A 248 8.13 5.35 18.22
N SER A 249 7.25 4.46 17.77
CA SER A 249 5.80 4.62 18.00
C SER A 249 5.40 4.57 19.48
N ASP A 250 6.17 3.88 20.34
CA ASP A 250 5.99 3.89 21.80
C ASP A 250 6.13 5.30 22.39
N ALA A 251 7.15 6.04 21.95
CA ALA A 251 7.38 7.42 22.41
C ALA A 251 6.21 8.33 21.98
N ILE A 252 5.72 8.17 20.75
CA ILE A 252 4.54 8.90 20.26
C ILE A 252 3.29 8.53 21.09
N ALA A 253 3.07 7.26 21.38
CA ALA A 253 1.94 6.78 22.17
C ALA A 253 1.96 7.39 23.59
N GLN A 254 3.11 7.38 24.26
CA GLN A 254 3.28 7.98 25.58
C GLN A 254 3.06 9.50 25.56
N ALA A 255 3.57 10.21 24.56
CA ALA A 255 3.40 11.65 24.46
C ALA A 255 1.97 12.09 24.17
N THR A 256 1.29 11.36 23.27
CA THR A 256 -0.06 11.71 22.84
C THR A 256 -1.15 11.14 23.75
N GLY A 257 -0.84 10.14 24.57
CA GLY A 257 -1.82 9.38 25.36
C GLY A 257 -2.67 8.42 24.51
N TRP A 258 -2.30 8.22 23.25
CA TRP A 258 -3.03 7.29 22.36
C TRP A 258 -2.53 5.84 22.57
N PRO A 259 -3.42 4.84 22.47
CA PRO A 259 -2.99 3.44 22.44
C PRO A 259 -1.99 3.19 21.31
N LEU A 260 -0.96 2.38 21.60
CA LEU A 260 0.10 2.06 20.64
C LEU A 260 -0.43 1.52 19.31
N GLU A 261 -1.42 0.64 19.37
CA GLU A 261 -2.06 0.09 18.17
C GLU A 261 -2.69 1.19 17.29
N SER A 262 -3.30 2.19 17.91
CA SER A 262 -3.87 3.35 17.20
C SER A 262 -2.77 4.19 16.54
N VAL A 263 -1.66 4.44 17.25
CA VAL A 263 -0.50 5.16 16.71
C VAL A 263 0.10 4.42 15.51
N LEU A 264 0.28 3.10 15.64
CA LEU A 264 0.76 2.25 14.56
C LEU A 264 -0.14 2.34 13.33
N LEU A 265 -1.45 2.29 13.51
CA LEU A 265 -2.39 2.36 12.38
C LEU A 265 -2.48 3.76 11.77
N VAL A 266 -2.30 4.84 12.53
CA VAL A 266 -2.36 6.22 12.01
C VAL A 266 -1.21 6.51 11.03
N GLN A 267 -0.08 5.82 11.12
CA GLN A 267 0.98 5.98 10.13
C GLN A 267 0.57 5.48 8.73
N VAL A 268 -0.39 4.52 8.63
CA VAL A 268 -0.81 3.92 7.35
C VAL A 268 -1.25 4.94 6.30
N PRO A 269 -2.09 5.95 6.58
CA PRO A 269 -2.43 6.98 5.63
C PRO A 269 -1.24 7.76 5.05
N SER A 270 -0.09 7.81 5.73
CA SER A 270 1.05 8.61 5.28
C SER A 270 1.70 8.10 3.99
N TRP A 271 1.66 6.79 3.75
CA TRP A 271 2.13 6.23 2.48
C TRP A 271 1.03 6.04 1.43
N MET A 272 -0.20 6.37 1.78
CA MET A 272 -1.34 6.39 0.85
C MET A 272 -1.59 7.77 0.26
N VAL A 273 -1.29 8.82 1.04
CA VAL A 273 -1.43 10.22 0.66
C VAL A 273 -0.03 10.85 0.65
N TYR A 274 0.62 10.81 -0.49
CA TYR A 274 2.02 11.19 -0.66
C TYR A 274 2.19 12.31 -1.69
N PRO A 275 3.17 13.23 -1.49
CA PRO A 275 3.36 14.39 -2.37
C PRO A 275 4.16 14.11 -3.64
N PHE A 276 5.01 13.06 -3.66
CA PHE A 276 5.95 12.84 -4.75
C PHE A 276 5.80 11.46 -5.43
N PRO A 277 5.85 11.41 -6.78
CA PRO A 277 5.67 10.14 -7.51
C PRO A 277 6.77 9.10 -7.25
N HIS A 278 7.98 9.53 -6.87
CA HIS A 278 9.10 8.62 -6.63
C HIS A 278 8.94 7.78 -5.36
N GLU A 279 8.08 8.21 -4.44
CA GLU A 279 7.77 7.45 -3.22
C GLU A 279 7.02 6.15 -3.52
N ALA A 280 6.34 6.07 -4.68
CA ALA A 280 5.57 4.92 -5.12
C ALA A 280 6.26 4.17 -6.27
N PRO A 281 7.09 3.14 -6.01
CA PRO A 281 7.78 2.39 -7.04
C PRO A 281 6.88 1.88 -8.18
N PRO A 282 5.64 1.40 -7.93
CA PRO A 282 4.77 0.97 -9.03
C PRO A 282 4.41 2.09 -10.00
N VAL A 283 4.23 3.31 -9.50
CA VAL A 283 3.97 4.49 -10.35
C VAL A 283 5.20 4.82 -11.19
N ALA A 284 6.39 4.82 -10.57
CA ALA A 284 7.65 5.06 -11.27
C ALA A 284 7.90 4.01 -12.37
N MET A 285 7.59 2.73 -12.11
CA MET A 285 7.69 1.65 -13.10
C MET A 285 6.74 1.87 -14.27
N ALA A 286 5.48 2.21 -14.01
CA ALA A 286 4.52 2.51 -15.07
C ALA A 286 4.96 3.71 -15.92
N MET A 287 5.48 4.77 -15.28
CA MET A 287 6.03 5.94 -15.96
C MET A 287 7.19 5.59 -16.88
N ALA A 288 8.11 4.74 -16.42
CA ALA A 288 9.27 4.31 -17.21
C ALA A 288 8.82 3.53 -18.46
N VAL A 289 7.85 2.61 -18.32
CA VAL A 289 7.28 1.84 -19.43
C VAL A 289 6.57 2.73 -20.45
N GLY A 290 5.80 3.70 -19.97
CA GLY A 290 4.96 4.55 -20.83
C GLY A 290 5.62 5.86 -21.28
N GLY A 291 6.87 6.12 -20.90
CA GLY A 291 7.57 7.37 -21.23
C GLY A 291 6.92 8.62 -20.63
N VAL A 292 6.29 8.49 -19.46
CA VAL A 292 5.58 9.62 -18.83
C VAL A 292 6.58 10.56 -18.16
N PRO A 293 6.59 11.86 -18.50
CA PRO A 293 7.50 12.81 -17.87
C PRO A 293 7.15 13.04 -16.41
N MET A 294 8.15 13.21 -15.56
CA MET A 294 8.03 13.45 -14.12
C MET A 294 7.05 14.59 -13.79
N ARG A 295 7.03 15.63 -14.60
CA ARG A 295 6.16 16.80 -14.43
C ARG A 295 4.67 16.42 -14.42
N GLU A 296 4.25 15.52 -15.32
CA GLU A 296 2.84 15.10 -15.40
C GLU A 296 2.45 14.22 -14.22
N ALA A 297 3.33 13.31 -13.82
CA ALA A 297 3.12 12.51 -12.62
C ALA A 297 3.09 13.37 -11.35
N PHE A 298 4.03 14.31 -11.21
CA PHE A 298 4.09 15.25 -10.08
C PHE A 298 2.81 16.08 -9.97
N ARG A 299 2.28 16.55 -11.11
CA ARG A 299 1.01 17.30 -11.13
C ARG A 299 -0.14 16.48 -10.56
N LEU A 300 -0.28 15.22 -10.98
CA LEU A 300 -1.32 14.33 -10.45
C LEU A 300 -1.12 14.07 -8.96
N THR A 301 0.11 13.74 -8.57
CA THR A 301 0.44 13.40 -7.19
C THR A 301 0.20 14.57 -6.24
N SER A 302 0.64 15.78 -6.62
CA SER A 302 0.44 16.98 -5.77
C SER A 302 -1.03 17.31 -5.58
N VAL A 303 -1.84 17.23 -6.63
CA VAL A 303 -3.28 17.48 -6.51
C VAL A 303 -3.95 16.40 -5.66
N TYR A 304 -3.59 15.13 -5.87
CA TYR A 304 -4.08 14.03 -5.05
C TYR A 304 -3.69 14.19 -3.58
N PHE A 305 -2.44 14.60 -3.30
CA PHE A 305 -1.96 14.86 -1.95
C PHE A 305 -2.81 15.94 -1.25
N VAL A 306 -3.06 17.07 -1.89
CA VAL A 306 -3.88 18.14 -1.32
C VAL A 306 -5.30 17.65 -1.02
N ILE A 307 -5.93 16.94 -1.96
CA ILE A 307 -7.27 16.37 -1.76
C ILE A 307 -7.22 15.30 -0.66
N GLY A 308 -6.17 14.48 -0.64
CA GLY A 308 -5.94 13.47 0.37
C GLY A 308 -5.90 14.05 1.77
N VAL A 309 -5.06 15.07 1.97
CA VAL A 309 -4.92 15.76 3.26
C VAL A 309 -6.22 16.44 3.68
N LEU A 310 -6.93 17.11 2.76
CA LEU A 310 -8.11 17.89 3.10
C LEU A 310 -9.42 17.12 3.16
N ILE A 311 -9.53 15.98 2.46
CA ILE A 311 -10.78 15.22 2.33
C ILE A 311 -10.61 13.77 2.82
N ILE A 312 -9.62 13.03 2.30
CA ILE A 312 -9.48 11.60 2.60
C ILE A 312 -9.10 11.37 4.07
N LEU A 313 -8.12 12.13 4.58
CA LEU A 313 -7.66 11.99 5.96
C LEU A 313 -8.74 12.32 7.00
N PRO A 314 -9.51 13.43 6.90
CA PRO A 314 -10.60 13.69 7.83
C PRO A 314 -11.67 12.59 7.82
N LEU A 315 -11.98 12.02 6.67
CA LEU A 315 -12.93 10.90 6.56
C LEU A 315 -12.37 9.60 7.15
N GLN A 316 -11.06 9.41 7.16
CA GLN A 316 -10.39 8.26 7.77
C GLN A 316 -10.33 8.36 9.30
N TYR A 317 -10.30 9.58 9.85
CA TYR A 317 -10.16 9.82 11.29
C TYR A 317 -11.24 9.13 12.16
N PRO A 318 -12.56 9.19 11.86
CA PRO A 318 -13.58 8.56 12.70
C PRO A 318 -13.39 7.04 12.89
N GLY A 319 -12.91 6.33 11.87
CA GLY A 319 -12.58 4.91 11.98
C GLY A 319 -11.47 4.65 13.00
N ARG A 320 -10.48 5.53 13.06
CA ARG A 320 -9.36 5.48 14.02
C ARG A 320 -9.78 5.86 15.44
N GLU A 321 -10.65 6.85 15.58
CA GLU A 321 -11.22 7.27 16.86
C GLU A 321 -12.04 6.14 17.52
N ASN A 322 -12.87 5.44 16.75
CA ASN A 322 -13.64 4.31 17.24
C ASN A 322 -12.74 3.16 17.72
N GLN A 323 -11.64 2.90 17.03
CA GLN A 323 -10.67 1.89 17.45
C GLN A 323 -9.97 2.30 18.75
N ARG A 324 -9.57 3.58 18.88
CA ARG A 324 -9.02 4.13 20.11
C ARG A 324 -9.98 3.89 21.30
N ARG A 325 -11.23 4.24 21.17
CA ARG A 325 -12.24 4.07 22.25
C ARG A 325 -12.52 2.60 22.56
N GLY A 326 -12.49 1.72 21.55
CA GLY A 326 -12.67 0.28 21.75
C GLY A 326 -11.54 -0.35 22.55
N SER A 327 -10.29 0.05 22.32
CA SER A 327 -9.13 -0.42 23.09
C SER A 327 -9.13 0.09 24.53
N GLU A 328 -9.56 1.34 24.77
CA GLU A 328 -9.74 1.90 26.12
C GLU A 328 -10.81 1.17 26.93
N GLN A 329 -11.92 0.76 26.30
CA GLN A 329 -12.97 -0.01 26.95
C GLN A 329 -12.53 -1.44 27.30
N CYS A 330 -11.75 -2.13 26.45
CA CYS A 330 -11.20 -3.44 26.77
C CYS A 330 -10.27 -3.38 28.00
N CYS A 331 -9.39 -2.37 28.11
CA CYS A 331 -8.53 -2.21 29.28
C CYS A 331 -9.32 -1.94 30.57
N SER A 332 -10.44 -1.24 30.50
CA SER A 332 -11.27 -0.94 31.69
C SER A 332 -12.06 -2.15 32.23
N TRP A 333 -12.18 -3.25 31.45
CA TRP A 333 -12.82 -4.50 31.90
C TRP A 333 -11.81 -5.51 32.49
N CYS A 334 -10.52 -5.29 32.29
CA CYS A 334 -9.45 -6.16 32.80
C CYS A 334 -8.76 -5.59 34.07
N ALA A 335 -9.10 -4.40 34.51
CA ALA A 335 -8.67 -3.78 35.76
C ALA A 335 -9.77 -3.88 36.84
#